data_2fc95de1501b9e61b07ea5758f950a5a
#
_entry.id   2fc95de1501b9e61b07ea5758f950a5a
#
_cell.length_a   1.000
_cell.length_b   1.000
_cell.length_c   1.000
_cell.angle_alpha   90.00
_cell.angle_beta   90.00
_cell.angle_gamma   90.00
#
_symmetry.space_group_name_H-M   'P 1'
#
loop_
_entity.id
_entity.type
_entity.pdbx_description
1 polymer ?
#
loop_
_entity_poly.entity_id
_entity_poly.type
_entity_poly.pdbx_seq_one_letter_code
_entity_poly.pdbx_strand_id
1 'polypeptide(L)'
;MDIDIPRRWMLRLAAKTPAEQRAFLKKCRPSDLLLIDAAFEAWSADGQLAPDGAHWRVWLMMAGRGFGKTRAGAEWIHRLALAGGKRIALVGATIDEARSVMIEGSSGLLSIARRKRAWVKWEPSLGRLTWRKGSVAQLYSGDNADGLRGPEHDFAWCVATHRLPAVPGGRGTAAAGAAGQPGDRERLCRGRRRERCLGRP
;
A
#
# COMPACT_ATOMS: atom_id res chain seq x y z
N MET A 1 11.69 -9.42 14.23
CA MET A 1 11.80 -8.56 15.44
C MET A 1 10.97 -7.33 15.12
N ASP A 2 9.68 -7.36 15.49
CA ASP A 2 8.81 -6.20 15.35
C ASP A 2 9.17 -5.22 16.43
N ILE A 3 9.82 -4.14 16.03
CA ILE A 3 10.15 -3.05 16.95
C ILE A 3 8.96 -2.11 16.90
N ASP A 4 8.11 -2.27 17.91
CA ASP A 4 6.99 -1.36 18.15
C ASP A 4 7.52 -0.01 18.63
N ILE A 5 7.82 0.88 17.68
CA ILE A 5 8.04 2.29 18.01
C ILE A 5 6.65 2.91 18.16
N PRO A 6 6.25 3.34 19.36
CA PRO A 6 4.93 3.89 19.56
C PRO A 6 4.71 5.11 18.66
N ARG A 7 3.64 5.11 17.86
CA ARG A 7 3.26 6.24 16.98
C ARG A 7 3.25 7.57 17.74
N ARG A 8 2.77 7.57 19.00
CA ARG A 8 2.78 8.75 19.89
C ARG A 8 4.17 9.36 20.08
N TRP A 9 5.21 8.55 20.07
CA TRP A 9 6.60 9.02 20.20
C TRP A 9 7.07 9.73 18.92
N MET A 10 6.74 9.16 17.75
CA MET A 10 7.03 9.78 16.46
C MET A 10 6.27 11.09 16.27
N LEU A 11 5.00 11.16 16.69
CA LEU A 11 4.21 12.39 16.65
C LEU A 11 4.82 13.48 17.57
N ARG A 12 5.31 13.12 18.75
CA ARG A 12 6.04 14.07 19.63
C ARG A 12 7.32 14.57 18.98
N LEU A 13 8.06 13.71 18.28
CA LEU A 13 9.25 14.13 17.54
C LEU A 13 8.89 15.04 16.36
N ALA A 14 7.83 14.71 15.62
CA ALA A 14 7.35 15.52 14.50
C ALA A 14 6.85 16.92 14.93
N ALA A 15 6.35 17.05 16.14
CA ALA A 15 5.92 18.34 16.71
C ALA A 15 7.07 19.25 17.14
N LYS A 16 8.32 18.75 17.18
CA LYS A 16 9.50 19.54 17.51
C LYS A 16 9.96 20.39 16.32
N THR A 17 10.72 21.43 16.63
CA THR A 17 11.35 22.26 15.59
C THR A 17 12.31 21.47 14.72
N PRO A 18 12.56 21.87 13.47
CA PRO A 18 13.53 21.21 12.58
C PRO A 18 14.94 21.13 13.18
N ALA A 19 15.32 22.09 14.01
CA ALA A 19 16.61 22.09 14.72
C ALA A 19 16.69 20.98 15.77
N GLU A 20 15.64 20.85 16.59
CA GLU A 20 15.54 19.78 17.61
C GLU A 20 15.43 18.40 16.99
N GLN A 21 14.67 18.26 15.88
CA GLN A 21 14.59 16.99 15.11
C GLN A 21 15.98 16.58 14.61
N ARG A 22 16.73 17.51 13.99
CA ARG A 22 18.09 17.24 13.54
C ARG A 22 19.04 16.90 14.69
N ALA A 23 18.94 17.62 15.82
CA ALA A 23 19.77 17.35 17.00
C ALA A 23 19.47 15.96 17.58
N PHE A 24 18.21 15.54 17.58
CA PHE A 24 17.82 14.20 18.01
C PHE A 24 18.38 13.13 17.06
N LEU A 25 18.15 13.27 15.74
CA LEU A 25 18.62 12.29 14.74
C LEU A 25 20.14 12.13 14.74
N LYS A 26 20.91 13.21 15.01
CA LYS A 26 22.37 13.15 15.15
C LYS A 26 22.83 12.30 16.34
N LYS A 27 22.01 12.14 17.38
CA LYS A 27 22.31 11.32 18.56
C LYS A 27 21.94 9.85 18.37
N CYS A 28 21.13 9.53 17.36
CA CYS A 28 20.73 8.17 17.07
C CYS A 28 21.89 7.40 16.44
N ARG A 29 22.05 6.14 16.83
CA ARG A 29 22.99 5.22 16.16
C ARG A 29 22.43 4.88 14.76
N PRO A 30 23.26 4.50 13.79
CA PRO A 30 22.80 4.07 12.48
C PRO A 30 21.76 2.94 12.53
N SER A 31 21.90 2.01 13.49
CA SER A 31 20.92 0.96 13.74
C SER A 31 19.55 1.50 14.13
N ASP A 32 19.50 2.55 14.96
CA ASP A 32 18.26 3.15 15.45
C ASP A 32 17.53 3.89 14.31
N LEU A 33 18.28 4.56 13.43
CA LEU A 33 17.74 5.20 12.24
C LEU A 33 17.12 4.20 11.27
N LEU A 34 17.75 3.03 11.08
CA LEU A 34 17.20 1.95 10.26
C LEU A 34 15.89 1.40 10.85
N LEU A 35 15.79 1.32 12.17
CA LEU A 35 14.59 0.86 12.87
C LEU A 35 13.45 1.88 12.73
N ILE A 36 13.76 3.18 12.86
CA ILE A 36 12.81 4.26 12.64
C ILE A 36 12.27 4.21 11.19
N ASP A 37 13.17 4.07 10.20
CA ASP A 37 12.79 3.99 8.78
C ASP A 37 11.92 2.74 8.48
N ALA A 38 12.18 1.63 9.14
CA ALA A 38 11.40 0.40 8.99
C ALA A 38 10.03 0.45 9.67
N ALA A 39 9.85 1.31 10.69
CA ALA A 39 8.63 1.44 11.46
C ALA A 39 7.60 2.35 10.77
N PHE A 40 7.20 2.02 9.53
CA PHE A 40 6.26 2.82 8.72
C PHE A 40 4.99 3.21 9.48
N GLU A 41 4.43 2.29 10.23
CA GLU A 41 3.19 2.51 11.00
C GLU A 41 3.33 3.60 12.06
N ALA A 42 4.54 3.80 12.58
CA ALA A 42 4.82 4.81 13.59
C ALA A 42 4.84 6.24 13.03
N TRP A 43 5.28 6.44 11.78
CA TRP A 43 5.47 7.76 11.18
C TRP A 43 4.59 8.03 9.94
N SER A 44 3.78 7.06 9.52
CA SER A 44 2.85 7.24 8.41
C SER A 44 1.85 8.37 8.68
N ALA A 45 1.52 9.11 7.64
CA ALA A 45 0.45 10.11 7.70
C ALA A 45 -0.94 9.46 7.76
N ASP A 46 -1.92 10.23 8.20
CA ASP A 46 -3.31 9.78 8.20
C ASP A 46 -3.75 9.41 6.77
N GLY A 47 -4.44 8.28 6.63
CA GLY A 47 -4.84 7.72 5.34
C GLY A 47 -3.79 6.87 4.62
N GLN A 48 -2.55 6.78 5.12
CA GLN A 48 -1.53 5.86 4.60
C GLN A 48 -1.58 4.45 5.22
N LEU A 49 -2.35 4.26 6.27
CA LEU A 49 -2.62 2.94 6.86
C LEU A 49 -3.96 2.41 6.38
N ALA A 50 -4.01 1.12 6.14
CA ALA A 50 -5.28 0.46 5.88
C ALA A 50 -6.19 0.58 7.11
N PRO A 51 -7.51 0.70 6.92
CA PRO A 51 -8.46 0.73 8.03
C PRO A 51 -8.35 -0.53 8.89
N ASP A 52 -8.58 -0.38 10.19
CA ASP A 52 -8.61 -1.50 11.11
C ASP A 52 -9.86 -2.37 10.91
N GLY A 53 -9.75 -3.63 11.33
CA GLY A 53 -10.84 -4.60 11.26
C GLY A 53 -10.99 -5.28 9.90
N ALA A 54 -11.99 -6.18 9.81
CA ALA A 54 -12.23 -7.03 8.65
C ALA A 54 -13.51 -6.67 7.86
N HIS A 55 -14.14 -5.54 8.19
CA HIS A 55 -15.45 -5.16 7.62
C HIS A 55 -15.36 -4.39 6.30
N TRP A 56 -14.15 -3.98 5.86
CA TRP A 56 -13.94 -3.30 4.60
C TRP A 56 -13.44 -4.27 3.52
N ARG A 57 -13.79 -3.97 2.27
CA ARG A 57 -13.34 -4.73 1.10
C ARG A 57 -12.41 -3.94 0.20
N VAL A 58 -12.54 -2.64 0.19
CA VAL A 58 -11.76 -1.75 -0.68
C VAL A 58 -11.20 -0.61 0.15
N TRP A 59 -9.90 -0.45 0.08
CA TRP A 59 -9.19 0.72 0.60
C TRP A 59 -8.72 1.57 -0.57
N LEU A 60 -9.31 2.74 -0.74
CA LEU A 60 -9.01 3.66 -1.82
C LEU A 60 -8.22 4.86 -1.30
N MET A 61 -6.98 5.01 -1.81
CA MET A 61 -6.15 6.18 -1.52
C MET A 61 -6.23 7.18 -2.68
N MET A 62 -6.99 8.26 -2.49
CA MET A 62 -7.08 9.38 -3.42
C MET A 62 -6.26 10.55 -2.87
N ALA A 63 -5.05 10.74 -3.39
CA ALA A 63 -4.14 11.77 -2.92
C ALA A 63 -3.21 12.24 -4.04
N GLY A 64 -2.65 13.45 -3.89
CA GLY A 64 -1.71 14.04 -4.83
C GLY A 64 -0.41 13.26 -4.99
N ARG A 65 0.44 13.71 -5.93
CA ARG A 65 1.82 13.22 -6.06
C ARG A 65 2.57 13.45 -4.74
N GLY A 66 3.51 12.55 -4.42
CA GLY A 66 4.32 12.67 -3.20
C GLY A 66 3.65 12.21 -1.90
N PHE A 67 2.35 11.91 -1.91
CA PHE A 67 1.65 11.42 -0.70
C PHE A 67 2.18 10.10 -0.16
N GLY A 68 2.94 9.33 -0.94
CA GLY A 68 3.46 8.04 -0.50
C GLY A 68 2.51 6.85 -0.73
N LYS A 69 1.57 6.95 -1.68
CA LYS A 69 0.62 5.86 -2.01
C LYS A 69 1.30 4.54 -2.29
N THR A 70 2.37 4.55 -3.11
CA THR A 70 3.14 3.35 -3.45
C THR A 70 3.77 2.73 -2.21
N ARG A 71 4.37 3.56 -1.35
CA ARG A 71 4.97 3.09 -0.08
C ARG A 71 3.91 2.46 0.83
N ALA A 72 2.77 3.12 1.00
CA ALA A 72 1.66 2.63 1.82
C ALA A 72 1.11 1.28 1.32
N GLY A 73 0.90 1.16 0.00
CA GLY A 73 0.48 -0.11 -0.62
C GLY A 73 1.51 -1.23 -0.44
N ALA A 74 2.80 -0.93 -0.65
CA ALA A 74 3.87 -1.91 -0.48
C ALA A 74 4.03 -2.37 0.98
N GLU A 75 3.92 -1.46 1.95
CA GLU A 75 3.95 -1.79 3.39
C GLU A 75 2.75 -2.67 3.78
N TRP A 76 1.56 -2.33 3.30
CA TRP A 76 0.35 -3.12 3.54
C TRP A 76 0.49 -4.54 2.98
N ILE A 77 0.89 -4.69 1.71
CA ILE A 77 1.11 -5.99 1.08
C ILE A 77 2.18 -6.79 1.80
N HIS A 78 3.30 -6.14 2.16
CA HIS A 78 4.38 -6.82 2.86
C HIS A 78 3.92 -7.36 4.23
N ARG A 79 3.15 -6.58 4.98
CA ARG A 79 2.55 -7.01 6.25
C ARG A 79 1.62 -8.22 6.09
N LEU A 80 0.73 -8.19 5.09
CA LEU A 80 -0.15 -9.33 4.78
C LEU A 80 0.64 -10.59 4.41
N ALA A 81 1.68 -10.44 3.60
CA ALA A 81 2.49 -11.56 3.15
C ALA A 81 3.30 -12.21 4.28
N LEU A 82 3.71 -11.44 5.30
CA LEU A 82 4.41 -11.97 6.47
C LEU A 82 3.54 -12.90 7.32
N ALA A 83 2.21 -12.78 7.26
CA ALA A 83 1.29 -13.70 7.93
C ALA A 83 1.40 -15.13 7.37
N GLY A 84 1.79 -15.28 6.09
CA GLY A 84 2.01 -16.57 5.42
C GLY A 84 0.81 -17.06 4.62
N GLY A 85 1.10 -17.86 3.57
CA GLY A 85 0.10 -18.56 2.77
C GLY A 85 -0.84 -17.68 1.95
N LYS A 86 -0.50 -16.40 1.70
CA LYS A 86 -1.36 -15.46 0.99
C LYS A 86 -1.06 -15.43 -0.51
N ARG A 87 -2.12 -15.41 -1.32
CA ARG A 87 -2.06 -15.21 -2.77
C ARG A 87 -2.47 -13.78 -3.08
N ILE A 88 -1.56 -13.01 -3.69
CA ILE A 88 -1.71 -11.56 -3.84
C ILE A 88 -1.58 -11.18 -5.30
N ALA A 89 -2.54 -10.41 -5.83
CA ALA A 89 -2.43 -9.81 -7.14
C ALA A 89 -1.81 -8.41 -7.03
N LEU A 90 -0.81 -8.13 -7.87
CA LEU A 90 -0.23 -6.80 -8.05
C LEU A 90 -0.57 -6.32 -9.46
N VAL A 91 -1.42 -5.31 -9.56
CA VAL A 91 -1.98 -4.87 -10.85
C VAL A 91 -1.51 -3.45 -11.14
N GLY A 92 -0.70 -3.29 -12.18
CA GLY A 92 -0.36 -1.99 -12.78
C GLY A 92 -1.06 -1.79 -14.10
N ALA A 93 -0.89 -0.63 -14.76
CA ALA A 93 -1.39 -0.45 -16.11
C ALA A 93 -0.76 -1.46 -17.07
N THR A 94 0.56 -1.53 -17.02
CA THR A 94 1.36 -2.53 -17.75
C THR A 94 2.17 -3.39 -16.78
N ILE A 95 2.66 -4.53 -17.25
CA ILE A 95 3.57 -5.39 -16.45
C ILE A 95 4.84 -4.63 -16.06
N ASP A 96 5.41 -3.84 -16.98
CA ASP A 96 6.65 -3.10 -16.73
C ASP A 96 6.45 -1.99 -15.70
N GLU A 97 5.29 -1.31 -15.71
CA GLU A 97 4.94 -0.33 -14.68
C GLU A 97 4.77 -1.01 -13.33
N ALA A 98 4.00 -2.11 -13.27
CA ALA A 98 3.82 -2.87 -12.04
C ALA A 98 5.17 -3.34 -11.48
N ARG A 99 6.06 -3.85 -12.33
CA ARG A 99 7.41 -4.27 -11.96
C ARG A 99 8.24 -3.11 -11.43
N SER A 100 8.38 -2.05 -12.21
CA SER A 100 9.26 -0.92 -11.88
C SER A 100 8.80 -0.12 -10.68
N VAL A 101 7.47 0.02 -10.47
CA VAL A 101 6.89 0.84 -9.39
C VAL A 101 6.61 0.01 -8.14
N MET A 102 5.95 -1.15 -8.30
CA MET A 102 5.44 -1.91 -7.14
C MET A 102 6.49 -2.87 -6.57
N ILE A 103 7.41 -3.38 -7.39
CA ILE A 103 8.42 -4.36 -6.97
C ILE A 103 9.78 -3.70 -6.77
N GLU A 104 10.38 -3.17 -7.85
CA GLU A 104 11.79 -2.77 -7.90
C GLU A 104 12.04 -1.33 -7.47
N GLY A 105 11.02 -0.48 -7.45
CA GLY A 105 11.12 0.93 -7.10
C GLY A 105 11.60 1.18 -5.67
N SER A 106 12.06 2.39 -5.39
CA SER A 106 12.55 2.81 -4.08
C SER A 106 11.52 2.69 -2.95
N SER A 107 10.23 2.75 -3.30
CA SER A 107 9.08 2.52 -2.42
C SER A 107 8.40 1.18 -2.66
N GLY A 108 8.98 0.31 -3.50
CA GLY A 108 8.44 -0.99 -3.86
C GLY A 108 8.73 -2.09 -2.85
N LEU A 109 8.18 -3.27 -3.10
CA LEU A 109 8.21 -4.40 -2.17
C LEU A 109 9.62 -4.90 -1.85
N LEU A 110 10.55 -4.91 -2.82
CA LEU A 110 11.94 -5.31 -2.57
C LEU A 110 12.66 -4.33 -1.63
N SER A 111 12.40 -3.03 -1.79
CA SER A 111 12.95 -2.01 -0.91
C SER A 111 12.43 -2.16 0.52
N ILE A 112 11.10 -2.39 0.68
CA ILE A 112 10.48 -2.63 1.99
C ILE A 112 11.06 -3.88 2.64
N ALA A 113 11.14 -4.99 1.91
CA ALA A 113 11.68 -6.25 2.43
C ALA A 113 13.12 -6.09 2.92
N ARG A 114 13.96 -5.35 2.17
CA ARG A 114 15.34 -5.06 2.55
C ARG A 114 15.41 -4.24 3.85
N ARG A 115 14.60 -3.18 3.98
CA ARG A 115 14.53 -2.33 5.18
C ARG A 115 14.11 -3.13 6.42
N LYS A 116 13.14 -4.02 6.25
CA LYS A 116 12.62 -4.89 7.32
C LYS A 116 13.41 -6.19 7.50
N ARG A 117 14.52 -6.36 6.75
CA ARG A 117 15.37 -7.57 6.77
C ARG A 117 14.53 -8.86 6.55
N ALA A 118 13.48 -8.76 5.77
CA ALA A 118 12.63 -9.90 5.44
C ALA A 118 13.17 -10.64 4.22
N TRP A 119 13.11 -11.97 4.28
CA TRP A 119 13.48 -12.79 3.14
C TRP A 119 12.36 -12.78 2.10
N VAL A 120 12.72 -12.41 0.88
CA VAL A 120 11.86 -12.49 -0.30
C VAL A 120 12.67 -12.96 -1.49
N LYS A 121 12.04 -13.77 -2.36
CA LYS A 121 12.59 -14.22 -3.65
C LYS A 121 11.82 -13.55 -4.76
N TRP A 122 12.50 -12.81 -5.60
CA TRP A 122 11.95 -12.21 -6.81
C TRP A 122 12.35 -13.00 -8.03
N GLU A 123 11.37 -13.41 -8.86
CA GLU A 123 11.53 -14.15 -10.10
C GLU A 123 10.98 -13.31 -11.26
N PRO A 124 11.82 -12.45 -11.90
CA PRO A 124 11.37 -11.49 -12.91
C PRO A 124 10.70 -12.12 -14.12
N SER A 125 11.21 -13.27 -14.59
CA SER A 125 10.66 -14.01 -15.74
C SER A 125 9.24 -14.52 -15.49
N LEU A 126 8.91 -14.82 -14.24
CA LEU A 126 7.59 -15.27 -13.84
C LEU A 126 6.70 -14.13 -13.32
N GLY A 127 7.24 -12.92 -13.16
CA GLY A 127 6.55 -11.81 -12.52
C GLY A 127 6.10 -12.12 -11.08
N ARG A 128 6.89 -12.93 -10.35
CA ARG A 128 6.47 -13.52 -9.07
C ARG A 128 7.41 -13.17 -7.93
N LEU A 129 6.83 -12.69 -6.83
CA LEU A 129 7.51 -12.45 -5.57
C LEU A 129 7.01 -13.44 -4.51
N THR A 130 7.95 -14.12 -3.82
CA THR A 130 7.63 -15.15 -2.81
C THR A 130 8.26 -14.77 -1.47
N TRP A 131 7.51 -14.90 -0.38
CA TRP A 131 7.99 -14.72 1.01
C TRP A 131 8.29 -16.07 1.66
N ARG A 132 9.14 -16.06 2.67
CA ARG A 132 9.59 -17.28 3.38
C ARG A 132 8.43 -18.17 3.85
N LYS A 133 7.31 -17.59 4.28
CA LYS A 133 6.13 -18.32 4.80
C LYS A 133 5.16 -18.76 3.70
N GLY A 134 5.59 -18.80 2.44
CA GLY A 134 4.78 -19.33 1.34
C GLY A 134 3.74 -18.35 0.77
N SER A 135 3.73 -17.08 1.19
CA SER A 135 2.92 -16.07 0.50
C SER A 135 3.55 -15.75 -0.85
N VAL A 136 2.69 -15.55 -1.85
CA VAL A 136 3.07 -15.27 -3.24
C VAL A 136 2.34 -14.04 -3.75
N ALA A 137 3.07 -13.11 -4.37
CA ALA A 137 2.49 -12.02 -5.13
C ALA A 137 2.82 -12.17 -6.61
N GLN A 138 1.81 -12.06 -7.46
CA GLN A 138 1.89 -12.19 -8.91
C GLN A 138 1.58 -10.86 -9.57
N LEU A 139 2.39 -10.46 -10.57
CA LEU A 139 2.16 -9.29 -11.40
C LEU A 139 1.10 -9.53 -12.45
N TYR A 140 0.26 -8.52 -12.67
CA TYR A 140 -0.76 -8.47 -13.72
C TYR A 140 -0.78 -7.11 -14.39
N SER A 141 -1.19 -7.09 -15.67
CA SER A 141 -1.47 -5.87 -16.41
C SER A 141 -2.96 -5.54 -16.36
N GLY A 142 -3.30 -4.30 -16.10
CA GLY A 142 -4.67 -3.80 -16.21
C GLY A 142 -5.18 -3.77 -17.65
N ASP A 143 -4.27 -3.65 -18.63
CA ASP A 143 -4.64 -3.71 -20.06
C ASP A 143 -5.03 -5.13 -20.51
N ASN A 144 -4.61 -6.16 -19.76
CA ASN A 144 -4.97 -7.55 -20.01
C ASN A 144 -5.70 -8.14 -18.79
N ALA A 145 -6.98 -7.78 -18.65
CA ALA A 145 -7.82 -8.24 -17.55
C ALA A 145 -8.10 -9.76 -17.58
N ASP A 146 -7.93 -10.42 -18.73
CA ASP A 146 -8.15 -11.86 -18.87
C ASP A 146 -7.12 -12.68 -18.09
N GLY A 147 -5.91 -12.14 -17.88
CA GLY A 147 -4.90 -12.75 -17.02
C GLY A 147 -5.30 -12.89 -15.55
N LEU A 148 -6.30 -12.11 -15.10
CA LEU A 148 -6.86 -12.18 -13.75
C LEU A 148 -7.98 -13.22 -13.63
N ARG A 149 -8.46 -13.78 -14.76
CA ARG A 149 -9.47 -14.83 -14.77
C ARG A 149 -8.79 -16.17 -14.49
N GLY A 150 -9.30 -16.92 -13.55
CA GLY A 150 -8.79 -18.26 -13.19
C GLY A 150 -7.96 -18.29 -11.91
N PRO A 151 -6.86 -17.51 -11.74
CA PRO A 151 -6.15 -17.51 -10.49
C PRO A 151 -6.99 -16.92 -9.35
N GLU A 152 -6.98 -17.58 -8.20
CA GLU A 152 -7.62 -17.07 -6.99
C GLU A 152 -6.65 -16.22 -6.19
N HIS A 153 -7.13 -15.09 -5.68
CA HIS A 153 -6.35 -14.17 -4.86
C HIS A 153 -7.07 -13.84 -3.56
N ASP A 154 -6.32 -13.80 -2.45
CA ASP A 154 -6.83 -13.35 -1.16
C ASP A 154 -6.88 -11.82 -1.11
N PHE A 155 -5.89 -11.16 -1.74
CA PHE A 155 -5.73 -9.71 -1.76
C PHE A 155 -5.26 -9.23 -3.13
N ALA A 156 -5.58 -7.97 -3.44
CA ALA A 156 -5.06 -7.30 -4.62
C ALA A 156 -4.60 -5.87 -4.28
N TRP A 157 -3.47 -5.47 -4.83
CA TRP A 157 -3.02 -4.10 -4.84
C TRP A 157 -2.99 -3.60 -6.28
N CYS A 158 -3.86 -2.63 -6.57
CA CYS A 158 -3.97 -2.02 -7.88
C CYS A 158 -3.41 -0.60 -7.84
N VAL A 159 -2.50 -0.27 -8.74
CA VAL A 159 -2.11 1.12 -9.02
C VAL A 159 -3.02 1.59 -10.13
N ALA A 160 -3.94 2.51 -9.81
CA ALA A 160 -4.88 3.01 -10.78
C ALA A 160 -4.18 3.89 -11.81
N THR A 161 -4.21 3.47 -13.03
CA THR A 161 -4.21 4.29 -14.22
C THR A 161 -5.66 4.52 -14.65
N HIS A 162 -5.92 5.34 -15.66
CA HIS A 162 -7.26 5.77 -16.09
C HIS A 162 -8.27 4.65 -16.42
N ARG A 163 -7.88 3.39 -16.28
CA ARG A 163 -8.72 2.21 -16.55
C ARG A 163 -8.50 1.17 -15.46
N LEU A 164 -9.31 1.20 -14.41
CA LEU A 164 -9.37 0.11 -13.44
C LEU A 164 -10.29 -0.99 -13.99
N PRO A 165 -9.80 -2.21 -14.23
CA PRO A 165 -10.68 -3.35 -14.43
C PRO A 165 -11.42 -3.65 -13.11
N ALA A 166 -12.67 -4.10 -13.21
CA ALA A 166 -13.38 -4.64 -12.06
C ALA A 166 -12.63 -5.87 -11.53
N VAL A 167 -12.19 -5.82 -10.28
CA VAL A 167 -11.51 -6.95 -9.63
C VAL A 167 -12.58 -7.94 -9.15
N PRO A 168 -12.59 -9.19 -9.67
CA PRO A 168 -13.54 -10.19 -9.20
C PRO A 168 -13.23 -10.63 -7.77
N GLY A 169 -14.18 -10.48 -6.87
CA GLY A 169 -14.41 -11.34 -5.71
C GLY A 169 -13.36 -11.50 -4.60
N GLY A 170 -12.21 -10.83 -4.61
CA GLY A 170 -11.19 -10.96 -3.56
C GLY A 170 -11.56 -10.27 -2.24
N ARG A 171 -11.20 -10.87 -1.11
CA ARG A 171 -11.29 -10.23 0.21
C ARG A 171 -10.17 -9.22 0.37
N GLY A 172 -10.48 -7.93 0.26
CA GLY A 172 -9.56 -6.82 0.51
C GLY A 172 -8.72 -6.40 -0.72
N THR A 173 -9.19 -5.37 -1.41
CA THR A 173 -8.46 -4.68 -2.47
C THR A 173 -8.01 -3.31 -2.00
N ALA A 174 -6.72 -2.98 -2.15
CA ALA A 174 -6.23 -1.62 -2.01
C ALA A 174 -5.95 -1.06 -3.40
N ALA A 175 -6.67 -0.01 -3.78
CA ALA A 175 -6.41 0.72 -5.01
C ALA A 175 -5.71 2.04 -4.69
N ALA A 176 -4.46 2.22 -5.12
CA ALA A 176 -3.77 3.49 -5.07
C ALA A 176 -4.12 4.29 -6.34
N GLY A 177 -5.13 5.15 -6.27
CA GLY A 177 -5.57 5.97 -7.40
C GLY A 177 -4.65 7.16 -7.68
N ALA A 178 -4.40 7.47 -8.95
CA ALA A 178 -3.86 8.73 -9.39
C ALA A 178 -4.88 9.86 -9.12
N ALA A 179 -4.39 11.04 -8.73
CA ALA A 179 -5.23 12.21 -8.51
C ALA A 179 -5.98 12.58 -9.82
N GLY A 180 -7.28 12.46 -9.82
CA GLY A 180 -8.15 13.06 -10.83
C GLY A 180 -8.07 14.60 -10.79
N GLN A 181 -8.32 15.25 -11.90
CA GLN A 181 -8.38 16.71 -12.01
C GLN A 181 -9.48 17.28 -11.11
N PRO A 182 -9.41 18.57 -10.70
CA PRO A 182 -10.33 19.18 -9.72
C PRO A 182 -11.84 19.05 -10.02
N GLY A 183 -12.22 18.75 -11.26
CA GLY A 183 -13.62 18.55 -11.68
C GLY A 183 -14.25 17.21 -11.29
N ASP A 184 -13.45 16.20 -10.97
CA ASP A 184 -13.99 14.85 -10.67
C ASP A 184 -14.50 14.68 -9.24
N ARG A 185 -14.13 15.59 -8.32
CA ARG A 185 -14.61 15.58 -6.93
C ARG A 185 -16.13 15.78 -6.81
N GLU A 186 -16.75 16.55 -7.69
CA GLU A 186 -18.18 16.84 -7.61
C GLU A 186 -19.07 15.67 -8.08
N ARG A 187 -18.61 14.83 -8.99
CA ARG A 187 -19.40 13.69 -9.49
C ARG A 187 -19.53 12.56 -8.48
N LEU A 188 -18.48 12.30 -7.72
CA LEU A 188 -18.48 11.25 -6.68
C LEU A 188 -19.33 11.61 -5.45
N CYS A 189 -19.44 12.90 -5.12
CA CYS A 189 -20.29 13.36 -4.02
C CYS A 189 -21.78 13.39 -4.34
N ARG A 190 -22.18 13.53 -5.61
CA ARG A 190 -23.62 13.59 -6.01
C ARG A 190 -24.33 12.23 -5.92
N GLY A 191 -23.59 11.11 -6.02
CA GLY A 191 -24.18 9.76 -5.89
C GLY A 191 -24.61 9.37 -4.47
N ARG A 192 -24.06 10.00 -3.43
CA ARG A 192 -24.36 9.64 -2.03
C ARG A 192 -25.47 10.47 -1.36
N ARG A 193 -26.03 11.48 -2.01
CA ARG A 193 -27.07 12.35 -1.41
C ARG A 193 -28.51 11.93 -1.66
N ARG A 194 -28.78 10.84 -2.40
CA ARG A 194 -30.16 10.44 -2.70
C ARG A 194 -30.76 9.36 -1.81
N GLU A 195 -29.99 8.73 -0.92
CA GLU A 195 -30.52 7.63 -0.10
C GLU A 195 -30.93 8.02 1.34
N ARG A 196 -30.96 9.30 1.69
CA ARG A 196 -31.31 9.72 3.06
C ARG A 196 -32.48 10.69 3.15
N CYS A 197 -33.45 10.58 2.27
CA CYS A 197 -34.69 11.35 2.35
C CYS A 197 -35.92 10.48 1.99
N LEU A 198 -36.12 9.38 2.69
CA LEU A 198 -37.43 8.72 2.76
C LEU A 198 -37.52 7.96 4.09
N GLY A 199 -38.21 8.57 5.02
CA GLY A 199 -38.66 7.90 6.21
C GLY A 199 -38.82 8.78 7.43
N ARG A 200 -39.96 9.50 7.49
CA ARG A 200 -40.83 9.55 8.68
C ARG A 200 -42.17 10.23 8.36
N PRO A 201 -43.25 9.67 8.85
CA PRO A 201 -44.25 10.51 9.48
C PRO A 201 -43.88 10.79 10.94
#